data_4ea2e136f6a19751ae7bc41bd4140d56
#
_entry.id   4ea2e136f6a19751ae7bc41bd4140d56
#
_cell.length_a   1.000
_cell.length_b   1.000
_cell.length_c   1.000
_cell.angle_alpha   90.00
_cell.angle_beta   90.00
_cell.angle_gamma   90.00
#
_symmetry.space_group_name_H-M   'P 1'
#
loop_
_entity.id
_entity.type
_entity.pdbx_description
1 polymer ?
#
loop_
_entity_poly.entity_id
_entity_poly.type
_entity_poly.pdbx_seq_one_letter_code
_entity_poly.pdbx_strand_id
1 'polypeptide(L)'
;MNSVCLLYTIYPQKENVCSVCKQKKNAPQKKPCPPPCKYCQTSPMATKRKVYITLSESATKIVDLLPSNKGRQSLVLGLIEAYKLIDLCDGTIDIYPAQTKDLTTYHDDEFVKHLMGPRTFLDKNFNKIDKAETDLTNVVIEENDLDEKYGLTFDCYPFPSLDLYVQLTAASSINAARKIVQQVKETNDQIIAVNWYGGRHHCHKSHAAGFCYVNDVVLSINILRKNLGSVFYLDLDLHHGDGVENAFKFSKKVATCSIHRYDIGFYPGTGSLKSSRENTYNIPTEKGLNDSSMLWIIKEIVAPLISNFGPRAIVIQCGCDGLALDTHKEWNMTIKGYRDSIDWILSHFSEIPIMLLGGGGYSHTETAKCWTYLTGSVLGVSDIDTWDILPEHKNLDAYEKDGFRFWTDHNSGPSKMKDHNSVEYLNDIKTHLLSL
;
A
#
# COMPACT_ATOMS: atom_id res chain seq x y z
N MET A 1 -0.64 54.91 -15.06
CA MET A 1 -0.99 55.42 -13.73
C MET A 1 -1.63 54.28 -12.95
N ASN A 2 -1.10 54.10 -11.76
CA ASN A 2 -1.48 53.19 -10.69
C ASN A 2 -1.24 51.66 -10.87
N SER A 3 -0.03 51.32 -10.56
CA SER A 3 0.38 49.98 -10.10
C SER A 3 -0.17 49.70 -8.71
N VAL A 4 -0.85 48.58 -8.50
CA VAL A 4 -1.20 48.09 -7.17
C VAL A 4 -0.24 46.92 -6.87
N CYS A 5 0.68 47.18 -5.97
CA CYS A 5 1.60 46.21 -5.42
C CYS A 5 0.88 45.46 -4.29
N LEU A 6 0.63 44.17 -4.43
CA LEU A 6 0.14 43.31 -3.35
C LEU A 6 1.34 42.78 -2.55
N LEU A 7 1.50 43.35 -1.37
CA LEU A 7 2.43 42.91 -0.34
C LEU A 7 1.98 41.58 0.24
N TYR A 8 2.74 40.54 0.02
CA TYR A 8 2.67 39.30 0.81
C TYR A 8 3.27 39.57 2.19
N THR A 9 2.43 39.55 3.19
CA THR A 9 2.85 39.65 4.59
C THR A 9 3.39 38.30 5.03
N ILE A 10 4.71 38.22 5.11
CA ILE A 10 5.42 37.07 5.73
C ILE A 10 5.24 37.22 7.25
N TYR A 11 4.49 36.29 7.86
CA TYR A 11 4.45 36.16 9.31
C TYR A 11 5.78 35.57 9.79
N PRO A 12 6.51 36.22 10.67
CA PRO A 12 7.70 35.65 11.28
C PRO A 12 7.26 34.51 12.24
N GLN A 13 7.83 33.34 12.08
CA GLN A 13 7.76 32.28 13.08
C GLN A 13 8.34 32.83 14.39
N LYS A 14 7.52 32.94 15.44
CA LYS A 14 8.02 33.24 16.79
C LYS A 14 8.80 32.02 17.26
N GLU A 15 10.12 32.13 17.29
CA GLU A 15 10.97 31.20 18.03
C GLU A 15 10.55 31.25 19.52
N ASN A 16 9.96 30.16 20.00
CA ASN A 16 9.70 29.98 21.44
C ASN A 16 11.02 29.70 22.16
N VAL A 17 11.70 30.73 22.55
CA VAL A 17 12.93 30.62 23.34
C VAL A 17 12.55 30.72 24.82
N CYS A 18 12.90 29.72 25.60
CA CYS A 18 12.73 29.74 27.06
C CYS A 18 13.48 30.95 27.67
N SER A 19 12.76 31.80 28.38
CA SER A 19 13.33 33.03 29.03
C SER A 19 14.41 32.72 30.07
N VAL A 20 14.47 31.48 30.57
CA VAL A 20 15.45 31.04 31.58
C VAL A 20 16.73 30.49 30.93
N CYS A 21 16.67 30.00 29.69
CA CYS A 21 17.81 29.39 28.98
C CYS A 21 18.53 30.36 28.01
N LYS A 22 18.21 31.65 28.01
CA LYS A 22 18.97 32.66 27.24
C LYS A 22 20.36 32.85 27.84
N GLN A 23 21.24 31.87 27.66
CA GLN A 23 22.67 32.07 27.89
C GLN A 23 23.41 32.18 26.56
N LYS A 24 24.30 33.19 26.52
CA LYS A 24 25.11 33.60 25.37
C LYS A 24 25.93 32.43 24.83
N LYS A 25 25.98 32.33 23.51
CA LYS A 25 26.98 31.53 22.80
C LYS A 25 28.39 31.98 23.16
N ASN A 26 29.02 31.46 24.16
CA ASN A 26 30.46 31.46 24.47
C ASN A 26 30.67 31.45 26.00
N ALA A 27 30.51 30.30 26.64
CA ALA A 27 31.10 30.05 27.95
C ALA A 27 31.24 28.52 28.17
N PRO A 28 32.37 28.02 28.66
CA PRO A 28 32.56 26.62 28.97
C PRO A 28 31.92 26.29 30.32
N GLN A 29 31.42 25.07 30.41
CA GLN A 29 30.82 24.38 31.54
C GLN A 29 29.35 24.67 31.86
N LYS A 30 28.53 23.71 31.46
CA LYS A 30 27.09 23.69 31.71
C LYS A 30 26.77 23.19 33.11
N LYS A 31 26.09 24.01 33.92
CA LYS A 31 25.33 23.47 35.06
C LYS A 31 24.01 22.84 34.53
N PRO A 32 23.60 21.66 35.03
CA PRO A 32 22.35 21.07 34.63
C PRO A 32 21.16 21.93 35.05
N CYS A 33 20.19 22.05 34.15
CA CYS A 33 18.94 22.74 34.40
C CYS A 33 18.13 21.98 35.47
N PRO A 34 17.49 22.66 36.45
CA PRO A 34 16.64 21.98 37.42
C PRO A 34 15.42 21.32 36.74
N PRO A 35 14.98 20.14 37.16
CA PRO A 35 13.79 19.47 36.59
C PRO A 35 12.48 20.07 37.07
N PRO A 36 11.39 20.08 36.25
CA PRO A 36 11.35 19.92 34.80
C PRO A 36 10.91 21.22 34.11
N CYS A 37 11.77 21.82 33.30
CA CYS A 37 11.35 22.87 32.38
C CYS A 37 10.52 22.23 31.26
N LYS A 38 9.21 22.53 31.13
CA LYS A 38 8.32 22.06 30.04
C LYS A 38 8.81 22.39 28.63
N TYR A 39 9.82 23.28 28.49
CA TYR A 39 10.40 23.72 27.22
C TYR A 39 11.79 23.11 26.93
N CYS A 40 12.39 22.43 27.90
CA CYS A 40 13.65 21.72 27.76
C CYS A 40 13.46 20.20 27.64
N GLN A 41 12.25 19.71 27.36
CA GLN A 41 12.09 18.38 26.83
C GLN A 41 12.86 18.37 25.51
N THR A 42 13.96 17.63 25.50
CA THR A 42 14.68 17.26 24.28
C THR A 42 13.62 16.93 23.23
N SER A 43 13.64 17.63 22.08
CA SER A 43 12.91 17.17 20.91
C SER A 43 13.17 15.67 20.84
N PRO A 44 12.15 14.81 20.76
CA PRO A 44 12.42 13.39 20.59
C PRO A 44 13.42 13.29 19.46
N MET A 45 14.55 12.61 19.68
CA MET A 45 15.50 12.36 18.60
C MET A 45 14.66 11.76 17.49
N ALA A 46 14.67 12.39 16.32
CA ALA A 46 13.90 11.89 15.18
C ALA A 46 14.25 10.40 15.06
N THR A 47 13.27 9.53 15.27
CA THR A 47 13.45 8.10 15.17
C THR A 47 14.01 7.81 13.79
N LYS A 48 15.17 7.18 13.75
CA LYS A 48 15.78 6.81 12.48
C LYS A 48 14.91 5.72 11.86
N ARG A 49 14.68 5.80 10.57
CA ARG A 49 13.97 4.75 9.82
C ARG A 49 14.95 3.71 9.32
N LYS A 50 14.54 2.46 9.34
CA LYS A 50 15.20 1.35 8.62
C LYS A 50 14.22 0.78 7.62
N VAL A 51 14.62 0.80 6.37
CA VAL A 51 13.76 0.43 5.24
C VAL A 51 14.29 -0.84 4.59
N TYR A 52 13.41 -1.84 4.48
CA TYR A 52 13.67 -3.11 3.82
C TYR A 52 12.71 -3.28 2.66
N ILE A 53 13.20 -3.71 1.50
CA ILE A 53 12.39 -3.91 0.30
C ILE A 53 12.38 -5.38 -0.13
N THR A 54 11.20 -5.88 -0.47
CA THR A 54 11.05 -7.21 -1.05
C THR A 54 11.49 -7.18 -2.51
N LEU A 55 12.41 -8.09 -2.86
CA LEU A 55 13.01 -8.14 -4.19
C LEU A 55 13.29 -9.59 -4.59
N SER A 56 12.85 -9.98 -5.81
CA SER A 56 13.18 -11.25 -6.43
C SER A 56 12.89 -11.21 -7.93
N GLU A 57 13.90 -11.36 -8.76
CA GLU A 57 13.74 -11.40 -10.21
C GLU A 57 12.88 -12.60 -10.67
N SER A 58 13.08 -13.77 -10.05
CA SER A 58 12.29 -14.96 -10.36
C SER A 58 10.82 -14.81 -9.98
N ALA A 59 10.53 -14.22 -8.81
CA ALA A 59 9.17 -13.94 -8.39
C ALA A 59 8.51 -12.89 -9.30
N THR A 60 9.24 -11.87 -9.76
CA THR A 60 8.75 -10.86 -10.71
C THR A 60 8.21 -11.50 -11.98
N LYS A 61 8.97 -12.41 -12.59
CA LYS A 61 8.56 -13.12 -13.83
C LYS A 61 7.24 -13.88 -13.66
N ILE A 62 7.02 -14.47 -12.49
CA ILE A 62 5.79 -15.22 -12.20
C ILE A 62 4.64 -14.29 -11.85
N VAL A 63 4.87 -13.24 -11.06
CA VAL A 63 3.82 -12.27 -10.69
C VAL A 63 3.34 -11.48 -11.90
N ASP A 64 4.20 -11.24 -12.88
CA ASP A 64 3.86 -10.62 -14.16
C ASP A 64 2.94 -11.46 -15.05
N LEU A 65 2.73 -12.74 -14.73
CA LEU A 65 1.77 -13.60 -15.45
C LEU A 65 0.31 -13.34 -15.04
N LEU A 66 0.07 -12.61 -13.94
CA LEU A 66 -1.29 -12.28 -13.52
C LEU A 66 -2.02 -11.53 -14.64
N PRO A 67 -3.14 -12.05 -15.18
CA PRO A 67 -3.77 -11.47 -16.37
C PRO A 67 -4.17 -10.00 -16.23
N SER A 68 -4.72 -9.61 -15.08
CA SER A 68 -5.13 -8.21 -14.82
C SER A 68 -3.95 -7.22 -14.71
N ASN A 69 -2.75 -7.72 -14.42
CA ASN A 69 -1.56 -6.89 -14.13
C ASN A 69 -0.31 -7.39 -14.87
N LYS A 70 -0.49 -7.96 -16.08
CA LYS A 70 0.58 -8.55 -16.87
C LYS A 70 1.75 -7.57 -17.08
N GLY A 71 2.95 -7.96 -16.64
CA GLY A 71 4.16 -7.16 -16.79
C GLY A 71 4.31 -5.96 -15.83
N ARG A 72 3.30 -5.66 -14.99
CA ARG A 72 3.34 -4.50 -14.10
C ARG A 72 4.49 -4.55 -13.10
N GLN A 73 4.77 -5.72 -12.53
CA GLN A 73 5.81 -5.84 -11.50
C GLN A 73 7.20 -5.56 -12.07
N SER A 74 7.46 -5.97 -13.32
CA SER A 74 8.70 -5.62 -14.02
C SER A 74 8.87 -4.11 -14.24
N LEU A 75 7.78 -3.37 -14.51
CA LEU A 75 7.81 -1.91 -14.63
C LEU A 75 8.16 -1.26 -13.29
N VAL A 76 7.52 -1.71 -12.20
CA VAL A 76 7.75 -1.19 -10.84
C VAL A 76 9.22 -1.38 -10.44
N LEU A 77 9.72 -2.60 -10.52
CA LEU A 77 11.10 -2.87 -10.11
C LEU A 77 12.11 -2.22 -11.05
N GLY A 78 11.83 -2.21 -12.37
CA GLY A 78 12.68 -1.56 -13.34
C GLY A 78 12.93 -0.08 -13.02
N LEU A 79 11.89 0.66 -12.61
CA LEU A 79 12.06 2.05 -12.19
C LEU A 79 12.77 2.18 -10.84
N ILE A 80 12.42 1.36 -9.84
CA ILE A 80 13.08 1.37 -8.52
C ILE A 80 14.59 1.12 -8.67
N GLU A 81 14.97 0.16 -9.51
CA GLU A 81 16.36 -0.14 -9.83
C GLU A 81 17.04 1.01 -10.60
N ALA A 82 16.36 1.57 -11.61
CA ALA A 82 16.88 2.66 -12.45
C ALA A 82 17.19 3.93 -11.63
N TYR A 83 16.33 4.23 -10.63
CA TYR A 83 16.57 5.32 -9.68
C TYR A 83 17.52 4.93 -8.52
N LYS A 84 18.11 3.73 -8.56
CA LYS A 84 19.05 3.21 -7.54
C LYS A 84 18.51 3.22 -6.12
N LEU A 85 17.19 3.09 -5.95
CA LEU A 85 16.57 3.15 -4.64
C LEU A 85 16.87 1.92 -3.79
N ILE A 86 17.19 0.79 -4.41
CA ILE A 86 17.58 -0.44 -3.71
C ILE A 86 18.88 -0.22 -2.92
N ASP A 87 19.82 0.54 -3.48
CA ASP A 87 21.11 0.82 -2.83
C ASP A 87 20.96 1.66 -1.54
N LEU A 88 19.83 2.34 -1.38
CA LEU A 88 19.52 3.18 -0.22
C LEU A 88 18.77 2.39 0.87
N CYS A 89 18.30 1.19 0.59
CA CYS A 89 17.62 0.35 1.57
C CYS A 89 18.61 -0.22 2.60
N ASP A 90 18.14 -0.43 3.85
CA ASP A 90 18.91 -1.14 4.88
C ASP A 90 19.05 -2.64 4.60
N GLY A 91 18.35 -3.15 3.58
CA GLY A 91 18.50 -4.50 3.06
C GLY A 91 17.31 -4.95 2.22
N THR A 92 17.50 -6.08 1.56
CA THR A 92 16.46 -6.73 0.76
C THR A 92 15.78 -7.87 1.54
N ILE A 93 14.59 -8.23 1.09
CA ILE A 93 13.80 -9.35 1.61
C ILE A 93 13.62 -10.34 0.45
N ASP A 94 14.23 -11.50 0.56
CA ASP A 94 14.13 -12.56 -0.44
C ASP A 94 12.74 -13.21 -0.44
N ILE A 95 12.32 -13.70 -1.61
CA ILE A 95 11.07 -14.43 -1.80
C ILE A 95 11.38 -15.88 -2.15
N TYR A 96 11.10 -16.79 -1.24
CA TYR A 96 11.12 -18.24 -1.49
C TYR A 96 9.67 -18.76 -1.44
N PRO A 97 9.26 -19.67 -2.33
CA PRO A 97 7.87 -20.13 -2.41
C PRO A 97 7.32 -20.59 -1.05
N ALA A 98 6.18 -20.07 -0.65
CA ALA A 98 5.47 -20.46 0.57
C ALA A 98 5.04 -21.94 0.47
N GLN A 99 5.11 -22.65 1.57
CA GLN A 99 4.64 -24.01 1.64
C GLN A 99 3.13 -24.05 1.92
N THR A 100 2.47 -25.17 1.56
CA THR A 100 1.04 -25.38 1.86
C THR A 100 0.69 -25.04 3.30
N LYS A 101 1.52 -25.45 4.27
CA LYS A 101 1.31 -25.14 5.70
C LYS A 101 1.30 -23.64 6.02
N ASP A 102 2.02 -22.80 5.25
CA ASP A 102 1.99 -21.35 5.43
C ASP A 102 0.65 -20.78 4.93
N LEU A 103 0.15 -21.28 3.80
CA LEU A 103 -1.13 -20.87 3.20
C LEU A 103 -2.33 -21.29 4.07
N THR A 104 -2.30 -22.52 4.59
CA THR A 104 -3.39 -23.07 5.43
C THR A 104 -3.42 -22.52 6.85
N THR A 105 -2.53 -21.58 7.21
CA THR A 105 -2.69 -20.77 8.43
C THR A 105 -3.91 -19.85 8.37
N TYR A 106 -4.47 -19.63 7.18
CA TYR A 106 -5.70 -18.88 6.95
C TYR A 106 -6.66 -19.59 6.01
N HIS A 107 -6.18 -19.99 4.82
CA HIS A 107 -7.03 -20.58 3.80
C HIS A 107 -7.39 -22.04 4.14
N ASP A 108 -8.57 -22.46 3.68
CA ASP A 108 -9.02 -23.85 3.85
C ASP A 108 -8.17 -24.80 3.03
N ASP A 109 -7.87 -25.98 3.59
CA ASP A 109 -6.99 -26.98 3.00
C ASP A 109 -7.46 -27.41 1.60
N GLU A 110 -8.77 -27.62 1.41
CA GLU A 110 -9.33 -28.03 0.10
C GLU A 110 -9.21 -26.92 -0.94
N PHE A 111 -9.37 -25.65 -0.57
CA PHE A 111 -9.14 -24.53 -1.47
C PHE A 111 -7.67 -24.43 -1.88
N VAL A 112 -6.75 -24.52 -0.91
CA VAL A 112 -5.30 -24.51 -1.20
C VAL A 112 -4.92 -25.69 -2.08
N LYS A 113 -5.41 -26.88 -1.78
CA LYS A 113 -5.18 -28.09 -2.60
C LYS A 113 -5.65 -27.91 -4.04
N HIS A 114 -6.80 -27.25 -4.23
CA HIS A 114 -7.33 -26.98 -5.56
C HIS A 114 -6.48 -25.91 -6.30
N LEU A 115 -6.08 -24.83 -5.63
CA LEU A 115 -5.18 -23.81 -6.20
C LEU A 115 -3.83 -24.39 -6.63
N MET A 116 -3.28 -25.31 -5.84
CA MET A 116 -1.98 -25.93 -6.06
C MET A 116 -2.04 -27.18 -6.94
N GLY A 117 -3.25 -27.61 -7.31
CA GLY A 117 -3.48 -28.79 -8.13
C GLY A 117 -2.94 -28.66 -9.56
N PRO A 118 -2.61 -29.79 -10.20
CA PRO A 118 -2.16 -29.76 -11.58
C PRO A 118 -3.29 -29.28 -12.51
N ARG A 119 -2.94 -28.40 -13.45
CA ARG A 119 -3.84 -27.88 -14.47
C ARG A 119 -3.24 -28.09 -15.85
N THR A 120 -4.09 -28.37 -16.83
CA THR A 120 -3.73 -28.46 -18.25
C THR A 120 -4.13 -27.15 -18.93
N PHE A 121 -3.16 -26.52 -19.56
CA PHE A 121 -3.37 -25.34 -20.40
C PHE A 121 -3.11 -25.76 -21.86
N LEU A 122 -3.97 -25.28 -22.76
CA LEU A 122 -3.92 -25.59 -24.16
C LEU A 122 -3.75 -24.33 -25.00
N ASP A 123 -3.03 -24.43 -26.10
CA ASP A 123 -3.01 -23.37 -27.12
C ASP A 123 -4.32 -23.34 -27.93
N LYS A 124 -4.47 -22.40 -28.85
CA LYS A 124 -5.61 -22.27 -29.75
C LYS A 124 -5.82 -23.50 -30.66
N ASN A 125 -4.84 -24.38 -30.77
CA ASN A 125 -4.89 -25.62 -31.55
C ASN A 125 -5.09 -26.84 -30.64
N PHE A 126 -5.42 -26.62 -29.37
CA PHE A 126 -5.60 -27.65 -28.33
C PHE A 126 -4.34 -28.50 -28.03
N ASN A 127 -3.14 -27.96 -28.32
CA ASN A 127 -1.88 -28.56 -27.84
C ASN A 127 -1.60 -28.13 -26.42
N LYS A 128 -1.02 -29.04 -25.62
CA LYS A 128 -0.57 -28.70 -24.26
C LYS A 128 0.51 -27.64 -24.28
N ILE A 129 0.33 -26.62 -23.42
CA ILE A 129 1.29 -25.56 -23.23
C ILE A 129 2.14 -25.92 -22.02
N ASP A 130 3.47 -25.86 -22.16
CA ASP A 130 4.37 -25.96 -21.01
C ASP A 130 4.26 -24.70 -20.14
N LYS A 131 4.42 -24.85 -18.82
CA LYS A 131 4.30 -23.78 -17.81
C LYS A 131 5.20 -22.57 -18.06
N ALA A 132 6.16 -22.67 -18.98
CA ALA A 132 7.14 -21.63 -19.31
C ALA A 132 6.68 -20.64 -20.40
N GLU A 133 5.58 -20.88 -21.11
CA GLU A 133 5.09 -19.96 -22.13
C GLU A 133 4.43 -18.73 -21.49
N THR A 134 4.93 -17.56 -21.87
CA THR A 134 4.54 -16.28 -21.26
C THR A 134 3.38 -15.59 -22.00
N ASP A 135 2.99 -16.05 -23.19
CA ASP A 135 1.88 -15.47 -23.94
C ASP A 135 0.55 -16.15 -23.61
N LEU A 136 -0.24 -15.49 -22.77
CA LEU A 136 -1.54 -15.97 -22.32
C LEU A 136 -2.71 -15.60 -23.26
N THR A 137 -2.46 -14.87 -24.35
CA THR A 137 -3.53 -14.36 -25.23
C THR A 137 -4.26 -15.45 -26.02
N ASN A 138 -3.69 -16.65 -26.08
CA ASN A 138 -4.23 -17.77 -26.83
C ASN A 138 -4.37 -19.06 -25.99
N VAL A 139 -4.45 -18.93 -24.67
CA VAL A 139 -4.57 -20.07 -23.77
C VAL A 139 -6.05 -20.45 -23.63
N VAL A 140 -6.36 -21.71 -23.94
CA VAL A 140 -7.64 -22.33 -23.59
C VAL A 140 -7.47 -23.10 -22.30
N ILE A 141 -8.35 -22.86 -21.36
CA ILE A 141 -8.34 -23.48 -20.04
C ILE A 141 -9.36 -24.61 -20.08
N GLU A 142 -8.93 -25.81 -19.72
CA GLU A 142 -9.91 -26.87 -19.46
C GLU A 142 -10.72 -26.51 -18.21
N GLU A 143 -12.04 -26.37 -18.37
CA GLU A 143 -12.94 -26.10 -17.26
C GLU A 143 -12.91 -27.23 -16.24
N ASN A 144 -12.90 -26.86 -14.96
CA ASN A 144 -12.98 -27.78 -13.84
C ASN A 144 -14.22 -27.43 -13.00
N ASP A 145 -15.11 -28.38 -12.78
CA ASP A 145 -16.36 -28.17 -12.01
C ASP A 145 -16.15 -27.56 -10.64
N LEU A 146 -14.96 -27.71 -10.06
CA LEU A 146 -14.59 -27.10 -8.78
C LEU A 146 -14.13 -25.64 -8.90
N ASP A 147 -13.83 -25.14 -10.10
CA ASP A 147 -13.34 -23.78 -10.27
C ASP A 147 -14.40 -22.75 -9.87
N GLU A 148 -15.67 -22.98 -10.22
CA GLU A 148 -16.76 -22.10 -9.79
C GLU A 148 -16.90 -22.07 -8.27
N LYS A 149 -16.83 -23.24 -7.60
CA LYS A 149 -16.88 -23.33 -6.13
C LYS A 149 -15.81 -22.50 -5.44
N TYR A 150 -14.63 -22.44 -6.03
CA TYR A 150 -13.47 -21.75 -5.46
C TYR A 150 -13.23 -20.35 -6.05
N GLY A 151 -14.19 -19.81 -6.81
CA GLY A 151 -14.12 -18.48 -7.40
C GLY A 151 -13.05 -18.33 -8.49
N LEU A 152 -12.62 -19.46 -9.10
CA LEU A 152 -11.64 -19.46 -10.19
C LEU A 152 -12.32 -19.30 -11.55
N THR A 153 -13.24 -18.36 -11.63
CA THR A 153 -14.04 -18.00 -12.80
C THR A 153 -14.09 -16.47 -12.94
N PHE A 154 -14.71 -15.97 -13.98
CA PHE A 154 -14.88 -14.53 -14.24
C PHE A 154 -13.58 -13.73 -14.21
N ASP A 155 -13.29 -13.05 -13.10
CA ASP A 155 -12.13 -12.18 -12.91
C ASP A 155 -10.90 -12.89 -12.32
N CYS A 156 -11.07 -14.15 -11.91
CA CYS A 156 -10.02 -14.97 -11.32
C CYS A 156 -9.77 -16.28 -12.09
N TYR A 157 -9.77 -16.23 -13.42
CA TYR A 157 -9.45 -17.42 -14.21
C TYR A 157 -8.07 -17.98 -13.88
N PRO A 158 -7.92 -19.31 -13.82
CA PRO A 158 -6.61 -19.94 -13.71
C PRO A 158 -5.71 -19.56 -14.88
N PHE A 159 -4.41 -19.46 -14.62
CA PHE A 159 -3.40 -19.15 -15.63
C PHE A 159 -2.16 -20.03 -15.41
N PRO A 160 -1.27 -20.18 -16.42
CA PRO A 160 -0.04 -20.95 -16.28
C PRO A 160 0.79 -20.50 -15.09
N SER A 161 1.29 -21.45 -14.29
CA SER A 161 2.05 -21.22 -13.05
C SER A 161 1.26 -20.53 -11.92
N LEU A 162 -0.09 -20.66 -11.90
CA LEU A 162 -0.92 -20.15 -10.81
C LEU A 162 -0.46 -20.66 -9.44
N ASP A 163 -0.09 -21.95 -9.37
CA ASP A 163 0.46 -22.56 -8.15
C ASP A 163 1.68 -21.81 -7.62
N LEU A 164 2.61 -21.48 -8.49
CA LEU A 164 3.82 -20.76 -8.12
C LEU A 164 3.53 -19.26 -7.83
N TYR A 165 2.61 -18.65 -8.59
CA TYR A 165 2.14 -17.29 -8.31
C TYR A 165 1.57 -17.17 -6.88
N VAL A 166 0.69 -18.09 -6.49
CA VAL A 166 0.10 -18.12 -5.14
C VAL A 166 1.18 -18.24 -4.06
N GLN A 167 2.12 -19.16 -4.26
CA GLN A 167 3.22 -19.37 -3.31
C GLN A 167 4.13 -18.14 -3.18
N LEU A 168 4.51 -17.50 -4.29
CA LEU A 168 5.44 -16.37 -4.28
C LEU A 168 4.77 -15.10 -3.76
N THR A 169 3.51 -14.86 -4.14
CA THR A 169 2.75 -13.71 -3.62
C THR A 169 2.56 -13.82 -2.11
N ALA A 170 2.14 -14.98 -1.62
CA ALA A 170 2.04 -15.22 -0.18
C ALA A 170 3.38 -15.05 0.54
N ALA A 171 4.44 -15.66 -0.02
CA ALA A 171 5.78 -15.59 0.56
C ALA A 171 6.33 -14.16 0.68
N SER A 172 6.05 -13.31 -0.30
CA SER A 172 6.51 -11.92 -0.30
C SER A 172 6.05 -11.18 0.96
N SER A 173 4.76 -11.27 1.28
CA SER A 173 4.17 -10.60 2.44
C SER A 173 4.51 -11.31 3.76
N ILE A 174 4.55 -12.64 3.77
CA ILE A 174 5.00 -13.44 4.91
C ILE A 174 6.42 -13.06 5.31
N ASN A 175 7.34 -12.95 4.35
CA ASN A 175 8.74 -12.64 4.64
C ASN A 175 8.92 -11.17 5.03
N ALA A 176 8.14 -10.24 4.45
CA ALA A 176 8.11 -8.84 4.90
C ALA A 176 7.68 -8.74 6.38
N ALA A 177 6.62 -9.44 6.78
CA ALA A 177 6.17 -9.50 8.16
C ALA A 177 7.22 -10.15 9.09
N ARG A 178 7.87 -11.23 8.66
CA ARG A 178 8.95 -11.88 9.41
C ARG A 178 10.15 -10.94 9.60
N LYS A 179 10.49 -10.15 8.57
CA LYS A 179 11.57 -9.16 8.64
C LYS A 179 11.27 -8.09 9.69
N ILE A 180 10.05 -7.56 9.70
CA ILE A 180 9.62 -6.62 10.75
C ILE A 180 9.77 -7.25 12.14
N VAL A 181 9.23 -8.45 12.35
CA VAL A 181 9.30 -9.15 13.64
C VAL A 181 10.75 -9.39 14.10
N GLN A 182 11.66 -9.63 13.17
CA GLN A 182 13.07 -9.75 13.47
C GLN A 182 13.65 -8.40 13.89
N GLN A 183 13.45 -7.37 13.07
CA GLN A 183 14.14 -6.10 13.22
C GLN A 183 13.70 -5.28 14.45
N VAL A 184 12.44 -5.36 14.84
CA VAL A 184 11.95 -4.69 16.08
C VAL A 184 12.58 -5.25 17.36
N LYS A 185 13.27 -6.40 17.31
CA LYS A 185 14.03 -6.96 18.43
C LYS A 185 15.48 -6.48 18.45
N GLU A 186 15.98 -5.97 17.32
CA GLU A 186 17.38 -5.61 17.11
C GLU A 186 17.61 -4.10 17.27
N THR A 187 16.59 -3.27 17.05
CA THR A 187 16.70 -1.81 17.10
C THR A 187 15.42 -1.15 17.59
N ASN A 188 15.55 0.09 18.08
CA ASN A 188 14.44 0.97 18.41
C ASN A 188 14.08 1.93 17.25
N ASP A 189 14.72 1.80 16.10
CA ASP A 189 14.38 2.58 14.91
C ASP A 189 13.01 2.17 14.38
N GLN A 190 12.33 3.07 13.66
CA GLN A 190 11.10 2.72 12.94
C GLN A 190 11.45 1.72 11.83
N ILE A 191 10.85 0.55 11.85
CA ILE A 191 11.05 -0.47 10.81
C ILE A 191 9.97 -0.33 9.75
N ILE A 192 10.38 -0.18 8.49
CA ILE A 192 9.48 -0.15 7.33
C ILE A 192 9.85 -1.30 6.40
N ALA A 193 8.89 -2.16 6.08
CA ALA A 193 9.02 -3.18 5.05
C ALA A 193 8.15 -2.82 3.84
N VAL A 194 8.76 -2.67 2.69
CA VAL A 194 8.10 -2.35 1.42
C VAL A 194 7.96 -3.62 0.59
N ASN A 195 6.74 -3.97 0.22
CA ASN A 195 6.45 -5.16 -0.58
C ASN A 195 5.40 -4.87 -1.67
N TRP A 196 5.86 -4.51 -2.86
CA TRP A 196 4.99 -4.21 -4.00
C TRP A 196 4.43 -5.45 -4.72
N TYR A 197 4.81 -6.67 -4.31
CA TYR A 197 4.28 -7.92 -4.87
C TYR A 197 2.92 -8.32 -4.26
N GLY A 198 2.66 -7.91 -3.01
CA GLY A 198 1.50 -8.30 -2.23
C GLY A 198 0.33 -7.33 -2.34
N GLY A 199 -0.59 -7.41 -1.36
CA GLY A 199 -1.76 -6.54 -1.24
C GLY A 199 -3.02 -7.12 -1.87
N ARG A 200 -3.16 -8.46 -1.92
CA ARG A 200 -4.29 -9.17 -2.50
C ARG A 200 -5.42 -9.29 -1.49
N HIS A 201 -6.25 -8.25 -1.40
CA HIS A 201 -7.18 -8.01 -0.31
C HIS A 201 -8.59 -8.63 -0.48
N HIS A 202 -8.94 -9.08 -1.70
CA HIS A 202 -10.27 -9.63 -1.98
C HIS A 202 -10.38 -11.15 -1.75
N CYS A 203 -9.26 -11.90 -1.79
CA CYS A 203 -9.35 -13.35 -1.62
C CYS A 203 -9.89 -13.70 -0.23
N HIS A 204 -10.93 -14.54 -0.20
CA HIS A 204 -11.52 -15.03 1.03
C HIS A 204 -10.83 -16.30 1.54
N LYS A 205 -11.31 -16.83 2.66
CA LYS A 205 -10.74 -18.03 3.26
C LYS A 205 -10.77 -19.24 2.33
N SER A 206 -11.84 -19.38 1.54
CA SER A 206 -12.14 -20.55 0.72
C SER A 206 -12.40 -20.26 -0.76
N HIS A 207 -12.22 -19.03 -1.24
CA HIS A 207 -12.40 -18.70 -2.66
C HIS A 207 -11.63 -17.44 -3.08
N ALA A 208 -11.23 -17.43 -4.35
CA ALA A 208 -10.62 -16.29 -5.03
C ALA A 208 -11.68 -15.26 -5.43
N ALA A 209 -11.33 -13.99 -5.49
CA ALA A 209 -12.17 -12.89 -5.93
C ALA A 209 -11.32 -11.67 -6.31
N GLY A 210 -11.80 -10.80 -7.19
CA GLY A 210 -11.19 -9.50 -7.48
C GLY A 210 -9.72 -9.62 -7.89
N PHE A 211 -9.37 -10.51 -8.78
CA PHE A 211 -7.99 -10.81 -9.21
C PHE A 211 -7.07 -11.34 -8.09
N CYS A 212 -7.62 -11.67 -6.92
CA CYS A 212 -6.88 -12.15 -5.75
C CYS A 212 -7.09 -13.66 -5.56
N TYR A 213 -6.04 -14.46 -5.76
CA TYR A 213 -6.06 -15.92 -5.63
C TYR A 213 -5.62 -16.40 -4.24
N VAL A 214 -4.94 -15.55 -3.48
CA VAL A 214 -4.50 -15.79 -2.11
C VAL A 214 -4.56 -14.47 -1.35
N ASN A 215 -4.90 -14.50 -0.07
CA ASN A 215 -4.90 -13.31 0.77
C ASN A 215 -3.58 -13.20 1.55
N ASP A 216 -2.56 -12.71 0.89
CA ASP A 216 -1.23 -12.50 1.45
C ASP A 216 -1.24 -11.47 2.61
N VAL A 217 -2.17 -10.52 2.56
CA VAL A 217 -2.40 -9.51 3.61
C VAL A 217 -2.77 -10.20 4.91
N VAL A 218 -3.78 -11.09 4.89
CA VAL A 218 -4.21 -11.82 6.08
C VAL A 218 -3.10 -12.73 6.62
N LEU A 219 -2.37 -13.41 5.73
CA LEU A 219 -1.24 -14.27 6.13
C LEU A 219 -0.15 -13.48 6.86
N SER A 220 0.20 -12.31 6.36
CA SER A 220 1.20 -11.44 6.97
C SER A 220 0.73 -10.81 8.29
N ILE A 221 -0.51 -10.33 8.36
CA ILE A 221 -1.11 -9.81 9.60
C ILE A 221 -1.14 -10.88 10.69
N ASN A 222 -1.43 -12.14 10.34
CA ASN A 222 -1.38 -13.25 11.29
C ASN A 222 -0.01 -13.44 11.93
N ILE A 223 1.08 -13.22 11.17
CA ILE A 223 2.46 -13.26 11.70
C ILE A 223 2.71 -12.08 12.64
N LEU A 224 2.35 -10.86 12.20
CA LEU A 224 2.56 -9.66 13.00
C LEU A 224 1.77 -9.73 14.31
N ARG A 225 0.46 -10.04 14.28
CA ARG A 225 -0.36 -10.11 15.49
C ARG A 225 0.08 -11.20 16.48
N LYS A 226 0.61 -12.30 15.97
CA LYS A 226 1.12 -13.39 16.81
C LYS A 226 2.38 -13.00 17.56
N ASN A 227 3.25 -12.21 16.94
CA ASN A 227 4.57 -11.89 17.47
C ASN A 227 4.65 -10.52 18.15
N LEU A 228 3.86 -9.52 17.69
CA LEU A 228 3.92 -8.15 18.19
C LEU A 228 2.68 -7.76 19.02
N GLY A 229 1.54 -8.40 18.77
CA GLY A 229 0.30 -8.18 19.51
C GLY A 229 -0.85 -7.63 18.65
N SER A 230 -1.09 -6.31 18.65
CA SER A 230 -2.18 -5.69 17.87
C SER A 230 -1.68 -5.14 16.54
N VAL A 231 -2.53 -5.23 15.49
CA VAL A 231 -2.21 -4.74 14.15
C VAL A 231 -3.36 -3.89 13.63
N PHE A 232 -3.05 -2.72 13.08
CA PHE A 232 -4.01 -1.91 12.34
C PHE A 232 -3.75 -2.10 10.84
N TYR A 233 -4.77 -2.51 10.11
CA TYR A 233 -4.75 -2.60 8.66
C TYR A 233 -5.46 -1.38 8.06
N LEU A 234 -4.77 -0.65 7.21
CA LEU A 234 -5.30 0.45 6.42
C LEU A 234 -5.27 0.07 4.94
N ASP A 235 -6.42 0.16 4.28
CA ASP A 235 -6.57 -0.11 2.87
C ASP A 235 -6.85 1.19 2.12
N LEU A 236 -5.98 1.53 1.15
CA LEU A 236 -6.08 2.72 0.30
C LEU A 236 -6.45 2.39 -1.15
N ASP A 237 -6.79 1.13 -1.43
CA ASP A 237 -7.28 0.68 -2.73
C ASP A 237 -8.62 1.36 -3.08
N LEU A 238 -8.90 1.51 -4.35
CA LEU A 238 -10.19 2.03 -4.82
C LEU A 238 -11.36 1.15 -4.37
N HIS A 239 -11.12 -0.16 -4.22
CA HIS A 239 -12.13 -1.15 -3.87
C HIS A 239 -12.09 -1.50 -2.38
N HIS A 240 -13.25 -1.85 -1.83
CA HIS A 240 -13.34 -2.31 -0.43
C HIS A 240 -12.53 -3.58 -0.18
N GLY A 241 -11.66 -3.59 0.81
CA GLY A 241 -10.83 -4.74 1.21
C GLY A 241 -11.61 -5.82 1.96
N ASP A 242 -12.65 -6.33 1.34
CA ASP A 242 -13.66 -7.22 1.93
C ASP A 242 -13.11 -8.56 2.43
N GLY A 243 -12.12 -9.12 1.73
CA GLY A 243 -11.46 -10.37 2.13
C GLY A 243 -10.70 -10.22 3.44
N VAL A 244 -10.02 -9.09 3.64
CA VAL A 244 -9.29 -8.79 4.88
C VAL A 244 -10.28 -8.44 6.00
N GLU A 245 -11.29 -7.62 5.72
CA GLU A 245 -12.35 -7.32 6.68
C GLU A 245 -12.99 -8.61 7.20
N ASN A 246 -13.41 -9.50 6.30
CA ASN A 246 -14.04 -10.77 6.66
C ASN A 246 -13.16 -11.65 7.55
N ALA A 247 -11.84 -11.65 7.31
CA ALA A 247 -10.90 -12.43 8.11
C ALA A 247 -10.80 -11.94 9.56
N PHE A 248 -10.98 -10.63 9.78
CA PHE A 248 -10.70 -10.03 11.10
C PHE A 248 -11.88 -9.34 11.77
N LYS A 249 -13.07 -9.31 11.16
CA LYS A 249 -14.26 -8.58 11.66
C LYS A 249 -14.70 -8.87 13.10
N PHE A 250 -14.20 -9.92 13.71
CA PHE A 250 -14.45 -10.27 15.11
C PHE A 250 -13.16 -10.29 15.95
N SER A 251 -12.07 -9.78 15.40
CA SER A 251 -10.78 -9.76 16.09
C SER A 251 -10.70 -8.57 17.07
N LYS A 252 -10.21 -8.84 18.28
CA LYS A 252 -9.82 -7.79 19.23
C LYS A 252 -8.36 -7.36 19.07
N LYS A 253 -7.59 -8.05 18.23
CA LYS A 253 -6.15 -7.79 18.01
C LYS A 253 -5.84 -7.23 16.62
N VAL A 254 -6.83 -7.16 15.75
CA VAL A 254 -6.69 -6.57 14.41
C VAL A 254 -7.84 -5.62 14.19
N ALA A 255 -7.53 -4.38 13.88
CA ALA A 255 -8.50 -3.43 13.37
C ALA A 255 -8.30 -3.30 11.86
N THR A 256 -9.38 -3.24 11.11
CA THR A 256 -9.39 -3.00 9.66
C THR A 256 -10.04 -1.66 9.36
N CYS A 257 -9.43 -0.86 8.50
CA CYS A 257 -9.96 0.40 8.02
C CYS A 257 -9.77 0.46 6.51
N SER A 258 -10.86 0.52 5.76
CA SER A 258 -10.82 0.62 4.30
C SER A 258 -11.43 1.94 3.85
N ILE A 259 -10.66 2.74 3.11
CA ILE A 259 -11.12 3.92 2.37
C ILE A 259 -11.37 3.43 0.95
N HIS A 260 -12.59 3.49 0.45
CA HIS A 260 -12.93 2.91 -0.84
C HIS A 260 -14.08 3.65 -1.52
N ARG A 261 -14.15 3.56 -2.83
CA ARG A 261 -15.29 4.01 -3.62
C ARG A 261 -16.49 3.10 -3.32
N TYR A 262 -17.62 3.69 -3.01
CA TYR A 262 -18.84 2.95 -2.71
C TYR A 262 -20.03 3.52 -3.48
N ASP A 263 -20.72 2.65 -4.20
CA ASP A 263 -21.98 2.95 -4.86
C ASP A 263 -22.76 1.67 -5.14
N ILE A 264 -24.04 1.78 -5.47
CA ILE A 264 -24.86 0.63 -5.85
C ILE A 264 -24.28 0.02 -7.14
N GLY A 265 -23.91 -1.26 -7.08
CA GLY A 265 -23.31 -1.97 -8.21
C GLY A 265 -21.82 -1.77 -8.39
N PHE A 266 -21.16 -0.98 -7.55
CA PHE A 266 -19.70 -0.88 -7.54
C PHE A 266 -19.08 -2.09 -6.80
N TYR A 267 -18.06 -2.72 -7.41
CA TYR A 267 -17.40 -3.90 -6.85
C TYR A 267 -16.73 -3.59 -5.50
N PRO A 268 -16.74 -4.48 -4.52
CA PRO A 268 -17.41 -5.78 -4.44
C PRO A 268 -18.87 -5.70 -3.92
N GLY A 269 -19.47 -4.53 -3.78
CA GLY A 269 -20.83 -4.32 -3.28
C GLY A 269 -20.94 -4.34 -1.75
N THR A 270 -19.81 -4.29 -1.05
CA THR A 270 -19.70 -4.28 0.43
C THR A 270 -19.00 -3.02 0.91
N GLY A 271 -18.85 -2.84 2.22
CA GLY A 271 -18.13 -1.69 2.79
C GLY A 271 -18.98 -0.44 3.03
N SER A 272 -20.31 -0.58 3.18
CA SER A 272 -21.15 0.58 3.56
C SER A 272 -20.77 1.09 4.96
N LEU A 273 -20.95 2.41 5.21
CA LEU A 273 -20.71 2.98 6.53
C LEU A 273 -21.47 2.23 7.65
N LYS A 274 -22.68 1.79 7.37
CA LYS A 274 -23.54 1.04 8.32
C LYS A 274 -22.99 -0.35 8.67
N SER A 275 -22.10 -0.91 7.87
CA SER A 275 -21.44 -2.20 8.17
C SER A 275 -20.27 -2.05 9.12
N SER A 276 -19.85 -0.83 9.42
CA SER A 276 -18.80 -0.54 10.40
C SER A 276 -19.19 -0.95 11.81
N ARG A 277 -18.20 -1.32 12.60
CA ARG A 277 -18.31 -1.70 14.01
C ARG A 277 -16.99 -1.46 14.70
N GLU A 278 -16.90 -1.66 16.01
CA GLU A 278 -15.63 -1.62 16.74
C GLU A 278 -14.57 -2.50 16.04
N ASN A 279 -13.41 -1.92 15.75
CA ASN A 279 -12.27 -2.53 15.03
C ASN A 279 -12.54 -2.92 13.57
N THR A 280 -13.64 -2.47 12.97
CA THR A 280 -13.95 -2.67 11.55
C THR A 280 -14.52 -1.36 11.00
N TYR A 281 -13.72 -0.60 10.30
CA TYR A 281 -14.04 0.77 9.88
C TYR A 281 -14.12 0.87 8.36
N ASN A 282 -15.29 1.25 7.86
CA ASN A 282 -15.56 1.49 6.45
C ASN A 282 -15.73 2.98 6.19
N ILE A 283 -14.90 3.52 5.32
CA ILE A 283 -14.94 4.91 4.87
C ILE A 283 -15.37 4.92 3.40
N PRO A 284 -16.68 4.76 3.14
CA PRO A 284 -17.20 4.81 1.77
C PRO A 284 -17.06 6.23 1.23
N THR A 285 -16.48 6.35 0.05
CA THR A 285 -16.28 7.62 -0.63
C THR A 285 -17.14 7.72 -1.88
N GLU A 286 -17.48 8.93 -2.24
CA GLU A 286 -18.11 9.23 -3.50
C GLU A 286 -17.07 9.41 -4.62
N LYS A 287 -17.54 9.58 -5.86
CA LYS A 287 -16.69 9.80 -7.04
C LYS A 287 -15.82 11.06 -6.88
N GLY A 288 -14.60 11.00 -7.40
CA GLY A 288 -13.72 12.14 -7.53
C GLY A 288 -12.88 12.46 -6.30
N LEU A 289 -12.79 11.54 -5.31
CA LEU A 289 -11.92 11.75 -4.13
C LEU A 289 -10.55 12.25 -4.57
N ASN A 290 -10.13 13.40 -4.06
CA ASN A 290 -8.87 14.04 -4.39
C ASN A 290 -7.87 14.01 -3.24
N ASP A 291 -6.65 14.50 -3.49
CA ASP A 291 -5.54 14.52 -2.52
C ASP A 291 -5.91 15.22 -1.21
N SER A 292 -6.65 16.34 -1.30
CA SER A 292 -7.03 17.13 -0.12
C SER A 292 -8.02 16.37 0.76
N SER A 293 -9.01 15.74 0.17
CA SER A 293 -10.02 14.94 0.87
C SER A 293 -9.41 13.68 1.45
N MET A 294 -8.53 13.00 0.70
CA MET A 294 -7.81 11.84 1.21
C MET A 294 -6.95 12.21 2.43
N LEU A 295 -6.14 13.27 2.33
CA LEU A 295 -5.29 13.70 3.44
C LEU A 295 -6.13 14.15 4.67
N TRP A 296 -7.29 14.75 4.43
CA TRP A 296 -8.23 15.09 5.50
C TRP A 296 -8.77 13.82 6.18
N ILE A 297 -9.21 12.81 5.41
CA ILE A 297 -9.65 11.50 5.94
C ILE A 297 -8.55 10.86 6.78
N ILE A 298 -7.32 10.84 6.28
CA ILE A 298 -6.17 10.29 7.01
C ILE A 298 -5.99 10.99 8.35
N LYS A 299 -6.03 12.32 8.38
CA LYS A 299 -5.78 13.11 9.59
C LYS A 299 -6.92 13.09 10.59
N GLU A 300 -8.13 13.23 10.09
CA GLU A 300 -9.30 13.50 10.91
C GLU A 300 -10.09 12.24 11.29
N ILE A 301 -9.92 11.15 10.54
CA ILE A 301 -10.61 9.87 10.80
C ILE A 301 -9.61 8.77 11.13
N VAL A 302 -8.71 8.45 10.20
CA VAL A 302 -7.84 7.28 10.32
C VAL A 302 -6.88 7.40 11.51
N ALA A 303 -6.22 8.55 11.67
CA ALA A 303 -5.25 8.74 12.74
C ALA A 303 -5.87 8.67 14.14
N PRO A 304 -7.03 9.26 14.43
CA PRO A 304 -7.74 9.01 15.69
C PRO A 304 -8.08 7.54 15.91
N LEU A 305 -8.55 6.81 14.87
CA LEU A 305 -8.85 5.38 14.99
C LEU A 305 -7.60 4.56 15.30
N ILE A 306 -6.48 4.83 14.63
CA ILE A 306 -5.18 4.18 14.92
C ILE A 306 -4.76 4.47 16.38
N SER A 307 -4.86 5.75 16.80
CA SER A 307 -4.45 6.17 18.15
C SER A 307 -5.30 5.51 19.24
N ASN A 308 -6.62 5.42 19.02
CA ASN A 308 -7.55 4.79 19.96
C ASN A 308 -7.33 3.27 20.05
N PHE A 309 -7.03 2.62 18.91
CA PHE A 309 -6.76 1.17 18.88
C PHE A 309 -5.39 0.82 19.48
N GLY A 310 -4.38 1.68 19.35
CA GLY A 310 -3.04 1.49 19.91
C GLY A 310 -2.31 0.27 19.32
N PRO A 311 -2.10 0.18 18.00
CA PRO A 311 -1.48 -0.97 17.38
C PRO A 311 0.01 -1.09 17.69
N ARG A 312 0.54 -2.32 17.59
CA ARG A 312 1.97 -2.63 17.64
C ARG A 312 2.62 -2.76 16.26
N ALA A 313 1.81 -2.78 15.22
CA ALA A 313 2.26 -2.69 13.84
C ALA A 313 1.11 -2.12 12.98
N ILE A 314 1.46 -1.43 11.90
CA ILE A 314 0.52 -0.95 10.90
C ILE A 314 0.84 -1.65 9.57
N VAL A 315 -0.19 -2.10 8.86
CA VAL A 315 -0.09 -2.62 7.51
C VAL A 315 -0.91 -1.73 6.60
N ILE A 316 -0.30 -1.18 5.56
CA ILE A 316 -0.95 -0.27 4.61
C ILE A 316 -0.95 -0.93 3.23
N GLN A 317 -2.13 -1.17 2.68
CA GLN A 317 -2.31 -1.55 1.27
C GLN A 317 -2.37 -0.26 0.45
N CYS A 318 -1.48 -0.15 -0.53
CA CYS A 318 -1.25 1.05 -1.33
C CYS A 318 -1.70 0.84 -2.79
N GLY A 319 -2.90 0.29 -3.00
CA GLY A 319 -3.48 0.17 -4.35
C GLY A 319 -3.49 1.52 -5.06
N CYS A 320 -3.12 1.52 -6.34
CA CYS A 320 -2.98 2.73 -7.16
C CYS A 320 -4.14 2.93 -8.15
N ASP A 321 -5.19 2.14 -8.05
CA ASP A 321 -6.38 2.24 -8.91
C ASP A 321 -7.27 3.45 -8.60
N GLY A 322 -7.00 4.14 -7.49
CA GLY A 322 -7.53 5.48 -7.21
C GLY A 322 -6.81 6.64 -7.91
N LEU A 323 -5.70 6.39 -8.64
CA LEU A 323 -5.05 7.44 -9.42
C LEU A 323 -5.98 7.97 -10.52
N ALA A 324 -5.95 9.30 -10.76
CA ALA A 324 -6.77 9.96 -11.77
C ALA A 324 -6.55 9.41 -13.20
N LEU A 325 -5.39 8.83 -13.45
CA LEU A 325 -5.03 8.22 -14.74
C LEU A 325 -5.24 6.70 -14.77
N ASP A 326 -5.77 6.12 -13.71
CA ASP A 326 -6.14 4.71 -13.74
C ASP A 326 -7.32 4.46 -14.68
N THR A 327 -7.47 3.24 -15.14
CA THR A 327 -8.53 2.84 -16.08
C THR A 327 -9.92 2.97 -15.50
N HIS A 328 -10.08 2.88 -14.18
CA HIS A 328 -11.35 3.03 -13.47
C HIS A 328 -11.89 4.46 -13.49
N LYS A 329 -11.04 5.47 -13.37
CA LYS A 329 -11.42 6.90 -13.39
C LYS A 329 -12.53 7.25 -12.37
N GLU A 330 -12.43 6.68 -11.18
CA GLU A 330 -13.41 6.92 -10.10
C GLU A 330 -12.91 7.90 -9.06
N TRP A 331 -11.61 7.91 -8.74
CA TRP A 331 -10.98 8.91 -7.89
C TRP A 331 -10.08 9.86 -8.69
N ASN A 332 -9.72 10.97 -8.06
CA ASN A 332 -8.89 12.02 -8.62
C ASN A 332 -7.58 12.17 -7.84
N MET A 333 -7.04 11.05 -7.37
CA MET A 333 -5.78 11.04 -6.63
C MET A 333 -4.59 11.26 -7.55
N THR A 334 -3.58 11.96 -7.05
CA THR A 334 -2.28 12.07 -7.71
C THR A 334 -1.23 11.20 -7.02
N ILE A 335 -0.12 10.95 -7.70
CA ILE A 335 1.06 10.29 -7.11
C ILE A 335 1.51 11.03 -5.84
N LYS A 336 1.48 12.38 -5.87
CA LYS A 336 1.85 13.22 -4.73
C LYS A 336 0.87 13.09 -3.57
N GLY A 337 -0.42 12.98 -3.86
CA GLY A 337 -1.45 12.78 -2.83
C GLY A 337 -1.30 11.46 -2.08
N TYR A 338 -0.96 10.39 -2.80
CA TYR A 338 -0.61 9.12 -2.14
C TYR A 338 0.62 9.29 -1.25
N ARG A 339 1.70 9.91 -1.76
CA ARG A 339 2.90 10.18 -0.98
C ARG A 339 2.58 10.99 0.28
N ASP A 340 1.88 12.10 0.17
CA ASP A 340 1.57 12.98 1.29
C ASP A 340 0.77 12.26 2.39
N SER A 341 -0.17 11.39 1.98
CA SER A 341 -0.96 10.57 2.89
C SER A 341 -0.10 9.57 3.66
N ILE A 342 0.78 8.85 2.95
CA ILE A 342 1.66 7.84 3.56
C ILE A 342 2.73 8.49 4.41
N ASP A 343 3.41 9.53 3.94
CA ASP A 343 4.45 10.25 4.69
C ASP A 343 3.89 10.84 5.99
N TRP A 344 2.65 11.31 5.94
CA TRP A 344 2.00 11.81 7.15
C TRP A 344 1.82 10.69 8.19
N ILE A 345 1.35 9.50 7.78
CA ILE A 345 1.20 8.35 8.67
C ILE A 345 2.55 7.90 9.22
N LEU A 346 3.55 7.75 8.35
CA LEU A 346 4.90 7.33 8.74
C LEU A 346 5.52 8.27 9.78
N SER A 347 5.28 9.57 9.62
CA SER A 347 5.83 10.59 10.51
C SER A 347 5.05 10.70 11.81
N HIS A 348 3.72 10.57 11.76
CA HIS A 348 2.85 10.68 12.93
C HIS A 348 2.96 9.46 13.85
N PHE A 349 3.18 8.28 13.28
CA PHE A 349 3.34 7.01 14.00
C PHE A 349 4.78 6.49 13.92
N SER A 350 5.76 7.37 14.10
CA SER A 350 7.18 7.10 13.92
C SER A 350 7.77 6.02 14.85
N GLU A 351 7.06 5.67 15.93
CA GLU A 351 7.46 4.59 16.86
C GLU A 351 6.91 3.21 16.47
N ILE A 352 6.03 3.14 15.47
CA ILE A 352 5.34 1.91 15.08
C ILE A 352 5.96 1.34 13.81
N PRO A 353 6.30 0.04 13.76
CA PRO A 353 6.74 -0.60 12.53
C PRO A 353 5.60 -0.66 11.51
N ILE A 354 5.93 -0.40 10.24
CA ILE A 354 4.94 -0.29 9.17
C ILE A 354 5.31 -1.22 8.01
N MET A 355 4.32 -1.92 7.47
CA MET A 355 4.44 -2.70 6.25
C MET A 355 3.62 -2.03 5.15
N LEU A 356 4.26 -1.69 4.03
CA LEU A 356 3.62 -1.17 2.83
C LEU A 356 3.46 -2.31 1.83
N LEU A 357 2.25 -2.49 1.34
CA LEU A 357 1.90 -3.50 0.35
C LEU A 357 1.45 -2.83 -0.96
N GLY A 358 1.60 -3.53 -2.06
CA GLY A 358 0.97 -3.16 -3.32
C GLY A 358 -0.56 -3.27 -3.25
N GLY A 359 -1.19 -3.55 -4.37
CA GLY A 359 -2.65 -3.66 -4.50
C GLY A 359 -3.10 -3.52 -5.94
N GLY A 360 -4.26 -2.90 -6.16
CA GLY A 360 -4.76 -2.50 -7.46
C GLY A 360 -3.84 -1.51 -8.19
N GLY A 361 -4.26 -1.07 -9.34
CA GLY A 361 -3.51 -0.18 -10.24
C GLY A 361 -3.34 -0.81 -11.61
N TYR A 362 -4.14 -0.33 -12.57
CA TYR A 362 -4.33 -0.93 -13.90
C TYR A 362 -3.78 -0.04 -15.02
N SER A 363 -3.42 1.20 -14.71
CA SER A 363 -2.47 1.98 -15.50
C SER A 363 -1.06 1.63 -15.05
N HIS A 364 -0.46 0.60 -15.67
CA HIS A 364 0.75 -0.05 -15.15
C HIS A 364 1.95 0.90 -15.05
N THR A 365 2.11 1.81 -16.00
CA THR A 365 3.18 2.82 -15.99
C THR A 365 2.97 3.84 -14.86
N GLU A 366 1.75 4.29 -14.63
CA GLU A 366 1.43 5.23 -13.54
C GLU A 366 1.57 4.56 -12.17
N THR A 367 1.13 3.29 -12.04
CA THR A 367 1.36 2.50 -10.82
C THR A 367 2.86 2.34 -10.54
N ALA A 368 3.66 2.06 -11.57
CA ALA A 368 5.11 1.95 -11.42
C ALA A 368 5.75 3.27 -10.97
N LYS A 369 5.36 4.39 -11.56
CA LYS A 369 5.79 5.73 -11.11
C LYS A 369 5.37 5.99 -9.66
N CYS A 370 4.12 5.68 -9.30
CA CYS A 370 3.59 5.90 -7.94
C CYS A 370 4.38 5.11 -6.90
N TRP A 371 4.53 3.81 -7.06
CA TRP A 371 5.25 2.99 -6.08
C TRP A 371 6.75 3.27 -6.04
N THR A 372 7.35 3.69 -7.17
CA THR A 372 8.74 4.17 -7.19
C THR A 372 8.88 5.47 -6.39
N TYR A 373 7.96 6.40 -6.58
CA TYR A 373 7.94 7.67 -5.86
C TYR A 373 7.72 7.48 -4.36
N LEU A 374 6.79 6.60 -3.97
CA LEU A 374 6.59 6.21 -2.57
C LEU A 374 7.85 5.57 -1.97
N THR A 375 8.52 4.71 -2.72
CA THR A 375 9.78 4.09 -2.27
C THR A 375 10.86 5.17 -2.02
N GLY A 376 11.03 6.12 -2.97
CA GLY A 376 11.96 7.24 -2.80
C GLY A 376 11.63 8.11 -1.57
N SER A 377 10.34 8.40 -1.36
CA SER A 377 9.88 9.19 -0.20
C SER A 377 10.16 8.47 1.12
N VAL A 378 9.83 7.18 1.21
CA VAL A 378 10.06 6.35 2.40
C VAL A 378 11.55 6.29 2.76
N LEU A 379 12.42 6.26 1.75
CA LEU A 379 13.88 6.28 1.89
C LEU A 379 14.43 7.69 2.22
N GLY A 380 13.60 8.72 2.17
CA GLY A 380 14.00 10.10 2.45
C GLY A 380 14.81 10.75 1.34
N VAL A 381 14.64 10.31 0.10
CA VAL A 381 15.27 10.94 -1.08
C VAL A 381 14.70 12.35 -1.25
N SER A 382 15.57 13.36 -1.24
CA SER A 382 15.14 14.76 -1.16
C SER A 382 14.75 15.38 -2.49
N ASP A 383 15.19 14.82 -3.61
CA ASP A 383 15.03 15.37 -4.96
C ASP A 383 13.96 14.66 -5.80
N ILE A 384 13.14 13.78 -5.19
CA ILE A 384 12.10 13.03 -5.88
C ILE A 384 11.11 13.92 -6.65
N ASP A 385 10.82 15.12 -6.15
CA ASP A 385 9.93 16.07 -6.83
C ASP A 385 10.51 16.66 -8.10
N THR A 386 11.82 16.52 -8.30
CA THR A 386 12.56 17.06 -9.48
C THR A 386 12.86 16.00 -10.53
N TRP A 387 12.46 14.75 -10.30
CA TRP A 387 12.61 13.70 -11.32
C TRP A 387 11.86 14.12 -12.60
N ASP A 388 12.52 14.04 -13.72
CA ASP A 388 11.93 14.45 -15.02
C ASP A 388 12.08 13.33 -16.06
N ILE A 389 13.23 13.22 -16.69
CA ILE A 389 13.47 12.13 -17.65
C ILE A 389 13.72 10.84 -16.89
N LEU A 390 13.01 9.78 -17.30
CA LEU A 390 13.23 8.45 -16.73
C LEU A 390 14.65 7.96 -17.05
N PRO A 391 15.35 7.41 -16.05
CA PRO A 391 16.66 6.80 -16.31
C PRO A 391 16.54 5.63 -17.28
N GLU A 392 17.60 5.39 -18.05
CA GLU A 392 17.64 4.27 -18.98
C GLU A 392 17.55 2.92 -18.23
N HIS A 393 16.64 2.06 -18.67
CA HIS A 393 16.43 0.73 -18.11
C HIS A 393 15.69 -0.18 -19.11
N LYS A 394 15.68 -1.48 -18.84
CA LYS A 394 15.15 -2.52 -19.74
C LYS A 394 13.66 -2.35 -20.16
N ASN A 395 12.88 -1.61 -19.38
CA ASN A 395 11.44 -1.43 -19.61
C ASN A 395 11.11 0.02 -20.07
N LEU A 396 12.09 0.81 -20.47
CA LEU A 396 11.90 2.23 -20.80
C LEU A 396 10.87 2.47 -21.92
N ASP A 397 10.83 1.57 -22.93
CA ASP A 397 9.92 1.69 -24.07
C ASP A 397 8.43 1.72 -23.66
N ALA A 398 8.07 1.14 -22.51
CA ALA A 398 6.71 1.22 -21.98
C ALA A 398 6.23 2.66 -21.70
N TYR A 399 7.16 3.60 -21.55
CA TYR A 399 6.91 5.01 -21.25
C TYR A 399 7.03 5.93 -22.46
N GLU A 400 7.13 5.40 -23.69
CA GLU A 400 7.24 6.19 -24.92
C GLU A 400 6.08 7.19 -25.07
N LYS A 401 4.84 6.78 -24.75
CA LYS A 401 3.66 7.64 -24.81
C LYS A 401 3.73 8.85 -23.88
N ASP A 402 4.49 8.74 -22.80
CA ASP A 402 4.74 9.80 -21.82
C ASP A 402 5.99 10.63 -22.16
N GLY A 403 6.61 10.40 -23.33
CA GLY A 403 7.87 11.04 -23.74
C GLY A 403 9.02 10.71 -22.81
N PHE A 404 9.00 9.50 -22.20
CA PHE A 404 10.01 9.04 -21.24
C PHE A 404 10.15 9.94 -20.01
N ARG A 405 9.03 10.59 -19.59
CA ARG A 405 9.01 11.51 -18.46
C ARG A 405 8.35 10.87 -17.24
N PHE A 406 8.90 11.18 -16.06
CA PHE A 406 8.24 10.84 -14.79
C PHE A 406 6.97 11.67 -14.61
N TRP A 407 7.11 12.99 -14.71
CA TRP A 407 6.00 13.94 -14.65
C TRP A 407 5.55 14.31 -16.06
N THR A 408 4.23 14.21 -16.27
CA THR A 408 3.56 14.61 -17.51
C THR A 408 2.51 15.66 -17.18
N ASP A 409 1.96 16.33 -18.19
CA ASP A 409 0.84 17.29 -18.01
C ASP A 409 -0.39 16.61 -17.38
N HIS A 410 -0.44 15.28 -17.44
CA HIS A 410 -1.60 14.50 -16.95
C HIS A 410 -1.43 14.01 -15.52
N ASN A 411 -0.21 13.74 -15.05
CA ASN A 411 0.05 13.20 -13.71
C ASN A 411 0.75 14.18 -12.74
N SER A 412 1.15 15.36 -13.23
CA SER A 412 1.79 16.40 -12.40
C SER A 412 0.83 17.10 -11.45
N GLY A 413 -0.48 16.91 -11.62
CA GLY A 413 -1.53 17.47 -10.79
C GLY A 413 -2.87 16.75 -10.95
N PRO A 414 -3.90 17.15 -10.18
CA PRO A 414 -5.20 16.52 -10.23
C PRO A 414 -5.86 16.73 -11.60
N SER A 415 -6.66 15.76 -12.04
CA SER A 415 -7.51 15.91 -13.22
C SER A 415 -8.64 16.93 -12.99
N LYS A 416 -9.41 17.23 -14.04
CA LYS A 416 -10.59 18.12 -13.93
C LYS A 416 -11.80 17.45 -13.27
N MET A 417 -11.69 16.24 -12.76
CA MET A 417 -12.77 15.53 -12.08
C MET A 417 -13.18 16.29 -10.82
N LYS A 418 -14.49 16.47 -10.63
CA LYS A 418 -15.02 17.09 -9.42
C LYS A 418 -15.00 16.09 -8.27
N ASP A 419 -14.56 16.52 -7.11
CA ASP A 419 -14.71 15.77 -5.86
C ASP A 419 -16.16 15.93 -5.35
N HIS A 420 -16.85 14.81 -5.18
CA HIS A 420 -18.22 14.77 -4.67
C HIS A 420 -18.27 14.53 -3.15
N ASN A 421 -17.12 14.28 -2.51
CA ASN A 421 -17.03 14.06 -1.06
C ASN A 421 -17.11 15.42 -0.33
N SER A 422 -18.32 15.86 0.00
CA SER A 422 -18.51 17.14 0.70
C SER A 422 -17.95 17.08 2.12
N VAL A 423 -17.65 18.26 2.67
CA VAL A 423 -17.16 18.38 4.06
C VAL A 423 -18.20 17.83 5.05
N GLU A 424 -19.50 18.06 4.79
CA GLU A 424 -20.59 17.52 5.60
C GLU A 424 -20.60 16.01 5.57
N TYR A 425 -20.54 15.41 4.36
CA TYR A 425 -20.49 13.95 4.18
C TYR A 425 -19.32 13.31 4.93
N LEU A 426 -18.13 13.87 4.79
CA LEU A 426 -16.93 13.36 5.48
C LEU A 426 -17.04 13.54 7.01
N ASN A 427 -17.64 14.62 7.50
CA ASN A 427 -17.89 14.81 8.94
C ASN A 427 -18.93 13.84 9.49
N ASP A 428 -19.95 13.46 8.73
CA ASP A 428 -20.90 12.42 9.13
C ASP A 428 -20.21 11.07 9.29
N ILE A 429 -19.35 10.69 8.33
CA ILE A 429 -18.52 9.49 8.44
C ILE A 429 -17.62 9.54 9.69
N LYS A 430 -16.91 10.67 9.90
CA LYS A 430 -16.05 10.88 11.06
C LYS A 430 -16.83 10.68 12.37
N THR A 431 -17.97 11.36 12.49
CA THR A 431 -18.80 11.30 13.70
C THR A 431 -19.26 9.88 13.98
N HIS A 432 -19.71 9.17 12.94
CA HIS A 432 -20.15 7.78 13.09
C HIS A 432 -19.00 6.87 13.55
N LEU A 433 -17.87 6.90 12.85
CA LEU A 433 -16.75 5.99 13.13
C LEU A 433 -16.06 6.24 14.48
N LEU A 434 -15.95 7.49 14.89
CA LEU A 434 -15.35 7.83 16.19
C LEU A 434 -16.31 7.61 17.37
N SER A 435 -17.59 7.29 17.12
CA SER A 435 -18.56 6.92 18.15
C SER A 435 -18.64 5.41 18.40
N LEU A 436 -17.99 4.58 17.57
CA LEU A 436 -17.92 3.12 17.72
C LEU A 436 -16.90 2.72 18.79
#